data_af7455cdd87007e598ebcd11213a242d
#
_entry.id   af7455cdd87007e598ebcd11213a242d
#
_cell.length_a   1.000
_cell.length_b   1.000
_cell.length_c   1.000
_cell.angle_alpha   90.00
_cell.angle_beta   90.00
_cell.angle_gamma   90.00
#
_symmetry.space_group_name_H-M   'P 1'
#
loop_
_entity.id
_entity.type
_entity.pdbx_description
1 polymer ?
#
loop_
_entity_poly.entity_id
_entity_poly.type
_entity_poly.pdbx_seq_one_letter_code
_entity_poly.pdbx_strand_id
1 'polypeptide(L)'
;PGPVLAAVKQTPAQKEAELRKLNQRIDKVRKTVNEDVQKRDKLSGQLREAELGVQSARKELDEIRAQRLVVEARIRELEAEQSRRVQELDGERAELAGELRTAYVNGREEQLKLLLNQEDPSNFGRMLAYYGYFGRARADRIRGIQDQLEHLALVREKIVAEKTRLETLEQQREQRVADLKASQEQRARAVGAINQQIKTRGGELKQLQSQAKTVERLIAELRQAIERSQQAQA
;
A
#
# COMPACT_ATOMS: atom_id res chain seq x y z
N PRO A 1 -42.49 4.31 76.91
CA PRO A 1 -43.13 4.62 75.62
C PRO A 1 -42.06 4.91 74.60
N GLY A 2 -41.81 3.92 73.71
CA GLY A 2 -40.88 4.04 72.67
C GLY A 2 -41.53 4.63 71.37
N PRO A 3 -40.83 5.38 70.56
CA PRO A 3 -41.32 5.67 69.26
C PRO A 3 -40.80 4.63 68.24
N VAL A 4 -41.63 3.62 68.02
CA VAL A 4 -41.51 2.78 66.84
C VAL A 4 -42.60 3.22 65.88
N LEU A 5 -42.27 3.48 64.63
CA LEU A 5 -43.15 3.60 63.46
C LEU A 5 -43.02 4.88 62.70
N ALA A 6 -41.97 4.92 61.88
CA ALA A 6 -42.10 5.60 60.63
C ALA A 6 -41.48 4.71 59.50
N ALA A 7 -41.96 3.47 59.42
CA ALA A 7 -41.85 2.71 58.19
C ALA A 7 -42.85 3.32 57.18
N VAL A 8 -42.44 4.11 56.25
CA VAL A 8 -43.24 4.60 55.16
C VAL A 8 -44.01 3.42 54.57
N LYS A 9 -45.35 3.36 54.82
CA LYS A 9 -46.25 2.35 54.23
C LYS A 9 -46.34 2.58 52.71
N GLN A 10 -45.42 2.01 51.98
CA GLN A 10 -45.53 2.00 50.53
C GLN A 10 -46.71 1.09 50.15
N THR A 11 -47.69 1.67 49.47
CA THR A 11 -48.87 0.92 49.04
C THR A 11 -48.52 0.03 47.83
N PRO A 12 -49.21 -1.11 47.62
CA PRO A 12 -49.00 -1.97 46.44
C PRO A 12 -49.08 -1.20 45.12
N ALA A 13 -50.00 -0.21 45.04
CA ALA A 13 -50.13 0.64 43.83
C ALA A 13 -48.88 1.48 43.56
N GLN A 14 -48.17 1.98 44.59
CA GLN A 14 -46.91 2.70 44.41
C GLN A 14 -45.77 1.79 43.91
N LYS A 15 -45.71 0.56 44.41
CA LYS A 15 -44.75 -0.46 43.98
C LYS A 15 -45.04 -0.96 42.56
N GLU A 16 -46.30 -1.08 42.18
CA GLU A 16 -46.66 -1.37 40.77
C GLU A 16 -46.28 -0.24 39.80
N ALA A 17 -46.44 1.01 40.21
CA ALA A 17 -45.97 2.15 39.41
C ALA A 17 -44.44 2.17 39.28
N GLU A 18 -43.72 1.81 40.35
CA GLU A 18 -42.25 1.65 40.31
C GLU A 18 -41.82 0.52 39.34
N LEU A 19 -42.49 -0.63 39.43
CA LEU A 19 -42.25 -1.77 38.52
C LEU A 19 -42.48 -1.41 37.06
N ARG A 20 -43.58 -0.69 36.75
CA ARG A 20 -43.85 -0.20 35.38
C ARG A 20 -42.73 0.69 34.88
N LYS A 21 -42.21 1.61 35.69
CA LYS A 21 -41.07 2.48 35.33
C LYS A 21 -39.79 1.67 35.09
N LEU A 22 -39.52 0.66 35.96
CA LEU A 22 -38.37 -0.23 35.78
C LEU A 22 -38.47 -1.04 34.47
N ASN A 23 -39.64 -1.60 34.18
CA ASN A 23 -39.84 -2.36 32.95
C ASN A 23 -39.68 -1.50 31.71
N GLN A 24 -40.20 -0.26 31.68
CA GLN A 24 -39.98 0.69 30.62
C GLN A 24 -38.48 1.01 30.43
N ARG A 25 -37.73 1.13 31.50
CA ARG A 25 -36.28 1.37 31.44
C ARG A 25 -35.52 0.14 30.96
N ILE A 26 -35.92 -1.04 31.40
CA ILE A 26 -35.40 -2.35 30.95
C ILE A 26 -35.57 -2.45 29.41
N ASP A 27 -36.76 -2.17 28.89
CA ASP A 27 -37.04 -2.26 27.46
C ASP A 27 -36.20 -1.25 26.62
N LYS A 28 -36.06 -0.02 27.16
CA LYS A 28 -35.17 0.99 26.49
C LYS A 28 -33.71 0.51 26.46
N VAL A 29 -33.18 0.04 27.59
CA VAL A 29 -31.79 -0.41 27.68
C VAL A 29 -31.59 -1.63 26.78
N ARG A 30 -32.54 -2.60 26.79
CA ARG A 30 -32.50 -3.79 25.92
C ARG A 30 -32.45 -3.40 24.45
N LYS A 31 -33.31 -2.46 24.02
CA LYS A 31 -33.32 -1.98 22.66
C LYS A 31 -31.99 -1.38 22.26
N THR A 32 -31.42 -0.53 23.10
CA THR A 32 -30.09 0.10 22.82
C THR A 32 -28.97 -0.95 22.80
N VAL A 33 -28.99 -1.96 23.68
CA VAL A 33 -28.00 -3.05 23.62
C VAL A 33 -28.11 -3.82 22.33
N ASN A 34 -29.32 -4.12 21.84
CA ASN A 34 -29.50 -4.81 20.55
C ASN A 34 -28.98 -3.96 19.37
N GLU A 35 -29.26 -2.65 19.38
CA GLU A 35 -28.73 -1.72 18.37
C GLU A 35 -27.19 -1.68 18.37
N ASP A 36 -26.58 -1.66 19.56
CA ASP A 36 -25.13 -1.67 19.70
C ASP A 36 -24.51 -3.02 19.23
N VAL A 37 -25.19 -4.14 19.49
CA VAL A 37 -24.78 -5.46 18.98
C VAL A 37 -24.78 -5.46 17.45
N GLN A 38 -25.86 -4.98 16.84
CA GLN A 38 -25.93 -4.89 15.37
C GLN A 38 -24.85 -3.98 14.78
N LYS A 39 -24.58 -2.82 15.40
CA LYS A 39 -23.48 -1.93 15.00
C LYS A 39 -22.12 -2.60 15.13
N ARG A 40 -21.88 -3.32 16.24
CA ARG A 40 -20.65 -4.10 16.45
C ARG A 40 -20.46 -5.12 15.35
N ASP A 41 -21.50 -5.90 15.03
CA ASP A 41 -21.43 -6.97 14.04
C ASP A 41 -21.12 -6.41 12.65
N LYS A 42 -21.76 -5.29 12.27
CA LYS A 42 -21.45 -4.58 11.02
C LYS A 42 -20.01 -4.08 10.98
N LEU A 43 -19.53 -3.45 12.05
CA LEU A 43 -18.16 -2.95 12.13
C LEU A 43 -17.13 -4.09 12.15
N SER A 44 -17.46 -5.21 12.79
CA SER A 44 -16.59 -6.39 12.81
C SER A 44 -16.46 -7.02 11.42
N GLY A 45 -17.56 -7.05 10.64
CA GLY A 45 -17.51 -7.43 9.23
C GLY A 45 -16.60 -6.52 8.40
N GLN A 46 -16.75 -5.21 8.54
CA GLN A 46 -15.91 -4.23 7.86
C GLN A 46 -14.44 -4.30 8.30
N LEU A 47 -14.16 -4.62 9.56
CA LEU A 47 -12.81 -4.83 10.06
C LEU A 47 -12.15 -6.03 9.37
N ARG A 48 -12.88 -7.15 9.27
CA ARG A 48 -12.41 -8.35 8.58
C ARG A 48 -12.11 -8.08 7.10
N GLU A 49 -12.98 -7.34 6.40
CA GLU A 49 -12.75 -6.93 5.01
C GLU A 49 -11.49 -6.06 4.89
N ALA A 50 -11.29 -5.12 5.83
CA ALA A 50 -10.10 -4.29 5.85
C ALA A 50 -8.82 -5.11 6.11
N GLU A 51 -8.87 -6.11 6.98
CA GLU A 51 -7.76 -7.03 7.25
C GLU A 51 -7.36 -7.83 6.01
N LEU A 52 -8.34 -8.37 5.29
CA LEU A 52 -8.11 -9.04 4.01
C LEU A 52 -7.52 -8.10 2.97
N GLY A 53 -8.02 -6.85 2.90
CA GLY A 53 -7.48 -5.82 2.02
C GLY A 53 -6.03 -5.47 2.32
N VAL A 54 -5.65 -5.34 3.59
CA VAL A 54 -4.25 -5.13 4.02
C VAL A 54 -3.38 -6.32 3.62
N GLN A 55 -3.87 -7.54 3.81
CA GLN A 55 -3.12 -8.74 3.46
C GLN A 55 -2.88 -8.86 1.95
N SER A 56 -3.91 -8.57 1.14
CA SER A 56 -3.79 -8.55 -0.32
C SER A 56 -2.79 -7.47 -0.78
N ALA A 57 -2.93 -6.23 -0.26
CA ALA A 57 -2.05 -5.14 -0.62
C ALA A 57 -0.58 -5.40 -0.24
N ARG A 58 -0.33 -6.11 0.88
CA ARG A 58 1.03 -6.54 1.25
C ARG A 58 1.61 -7.55 0.26
N LYS A 59 0.83 -8.55 -0.15
CA LYS A 59 1.29 -9.50 -1.17
C LYS A 59 1.66 -8.80 -2.48
N GLU A 60 0.80 -7.88 -2.94
CA GLU A 60 1.07 -7.08 -4.13
C GLU A 60 2.36 -6.24 -4.00
N LEU A 61 2.61 -5.68 -2.82
CA LEU A 61 3.84 -4.94 -2.54
C LEU A 61 5.08 -5.85 -2.59
N ASP A 62 4.99 -7.04 -2.00
CA ASP A 62 6.10 -8.01 -2.03
C ASP A 62 6.39 -8.51 -3.44
N GLU A 63 5.35 -8.71 -4.28
CA GLU A 63 5.51 -9.04 -5.71
C GLU A 63 6.22 -7.91 -6.48
N ILE A 64 5.83 -6.65 -6.24
CA ILE A 64 6.47 -5.49 -6.86
C ILE A 64 7.94 -5.39 -6.42
N ARG A 65 8.25 -5.63 -5.14
CA ARG A 65 9.62 -5.63 -4.63
C ARG A 65 10.46 -6.72 -5.26
N ALA A 66 9.89 -7.93 -5.45
CA ALA A 66 10.56 -9.00 -6.15
C ALA A 66 10.84 -8.65 -7.63
N GLN A 67 9.86 -8.07 -8.33
CA GLN A 67 10.05 -7.60 -9.70
C GLN A 67 11.12 -6.50 -9.78
N ARG A 68 11.14 -5.57 -8.83
CA ARG A 68 12.16 -4.54 -8.74
C ARG A 68 13.56 -5.14 -8.67
N LEU A 69 13.78 -6.15 -7.83
CA LEU A 69 15.09 -6.82 -7.74
C LEU A 69 15.55 -7.43 -9.07
N VAL A 70 14.61 -8.04 -9.82
CA VAL A 70 14.90 -8.59 -11.15
C VAL A 70 15.27 -7.48 -12.15
N VAL A 71 14.52 -6.39 -12.14
CA VAL A 71 14.80 -5.24 -13.03
C VAL A 71 16.12 -4.57 -12.65
N GLU A 72 16.41 -4.39 -11.36
CA GLU A 72 17.69 -3.83 -10.90
C GLU A 72 18.88 -4.72 -11.28
N ALA A 73 18.72 -6.05 -11.24
CA ALA A 73 19.75 -6.97 -11.74
C ALA A 73 19.96 -6.79 -13.25
N ARG A 74 18.87 -6.67 -14.01
CA ARG A 74 18.94 -6.42 -15.44
C ARG A 74 19.58 -5.08 -15.78
N ILE A 75 19.27 -4.04 -15.02
CA ILE A 75 19.91 -2.72 -15.18
C ILE A 75 21.42 -2.85 -14.97
N ARG A 76 21.87 -3.51 -13.92
CA ARG A 76 23.31 -3.73 -13.67
C ARG A 76 24.01 -4.48 -14.81
N GLU A 77 23.37 -5.49 -15.39
CA GLU A 77 23.89 -6.19 -16.56
C GLU A 77 24.06 -5.26 -17.77
N LEU A 78 23.01 -4.45 -18.03
CA LEU A 78 23.03 -3.50 -19.15
C LEU A 78 24.04 -2.37 -18.94
N GLU A 79 24.19 -1.88 -17.71
CA GLU A 79 25.23 -0.89 -17.37
C GLU A 79 26.64 -1.45 -17.52
N ALA A 80 26.86 -2.71 -17.16
CA ALA A 80 28.13 -3.39 -17.37
C ALA A 80 28.43 -3.62 -18.87
N GLU A 81 27.40 -3.98 -19.64
CA GLU A 81 27.51 -4.08 -21.10
C GLU A 81 27.79 -2.71 -21.73
N GLN A 82 27.07 -1.68 -21.32
CA GLN A 82 27.31 -0.31 -21.78
C GLN A 82 28.74 0.14 -21.50
N SER A 83 29.25 -0.11 -20.29
CA SER A 83 30.62 0.26 -19.90
C SER A 83 31.66 -0.42 -20.80
N ARG A 84 31.48 -1.73 -21.07
CA ARG A 84 32.36 -2.47 -21.99
C ARG A 84 32.33 -1.88 -23.41
N ARG A 85 31.11 -1.62 -23.94
CA ARG A 85 30.96 -1.04 -25.29
C ARG A 85 31.53 0.36 -25.38
N VAL A 86 31.40 1.19 -24.33
CA VAL A 86 32.03 2.51 -24.28
C VAL A 86 33.56 2.40 -24.35
N GLN A 87 34.16 1.46 -23.60
CA GLN A 87 35.60 1.22 -23.64
C GLN A 87 36.06 0.74 -25.03
N GLU A 88 35.31 -0.17 -25.69
CA GLU A 88 35.57 -0.63 -27.04
C GLU A 88 35.52 0.54 -28.05
N LEU A 89 34.47 1.38 -27.92
CA LEU A 89 34.30 2.58 -28.76
C LEU A 89 35.42 3.61 -28.55
N ASP A 90 35.86 3.82 -27.32
CA ASP A 90 36.97 4.73 -27.05
C ASP A 90 38.29 4.19 -27.65
N GLY A 91 38.51 2.87 -27.60
CA GLY A 91 39.60 2.23 -28.35
C GLY A 91 39.52 2.44 -29.83
N GLU A 92 38.36 2.17 -30.46
CA GLU A 92 38.13 2.38 -31.90
C GLU A 92 38.31 3.86 -32.30
N ARG A 93 37.86 4.78 -31.47
CA ARG A 93 38.05 6.23 -31.67
C ARG A 93 39.52 6.63 -31.63
N ALA A 94 40.28 6.06 -30.65
CA ALA A 94 41.70 6.34 -30.54
C ALA A 94 42.49 5.82 -31.77
N GLU A 95 42.17 4.60 -32.23
CA GLU A 95 42.73 4.04 -33.47
C GLU A 95 42.40 4.89 -34.69
N LEU A 96 41.12 5.26 -34.86
CA LEU A 96 40.67 6.11 -35.95
C LEU A 96 41.33 7.50 -35.92
N ALA A 97 41.49 8.09 -34.74
CA ALA A 97 42.19 9.35 -34.57
C ALA A 97 43.67 9.25 -34.96
N GLY A 98 44.33 8.12 -34.64
CA GLY A 98 45.69 7.80 -35.05
C GLY A 98 45.82 7.66 -36.58
N GLU A 99 44.88 6.92 -37.19
CA GLU A 99 44.82 6.78 -38.66
C GLU A 99 44.58 8.09 -39.35
N LEU A 100 43.65 8.92 -38.85
CA LEU A 100 43.35 10.24 -39.43
C LEU A 100 44.55 11.18 -39.29
N ARG A 101 45.27 11.16 -38.15
CA ARG A 101 46.49 11.94 -37.98
C ARG A 101 47.56 11.52 -38.95
N THR A 102 47.79 10.23 -39.11
CA THR A 102 48.75 9.69 -40.09
C THR A 102 48.36 10.06 -41.51
N ALA A 103 47.09 9.92 -41.86
CA ALA A 103 46.58 10.33 -43.19
C ALA A 103 46.70 11.83 -43.42
N TYR A 104 46.51 12.67 -42.41
CA TYR A 104 46.65 14.14 -42.52
C TYR A 104 48.12 14.54 -42.74
N VAL A 105 49.03 13.93 -41.98
CA VAL A 105 50.47 14.21 -42.11
C VAL A 105 51.03 13.76 -43.45
N ASN A 106 50.62 12.57 -43.90
CA ASN A 106 51.12 11.99 -45.16
C ASN A 106 50.28 12.41 -46.41
N GLY A 107 48.99 12.74 -46.21
CA GLY A 107 47.99 12.69 -47.27
C GLY A 107 48.02 13.82 -48.29
N ARG A 108 48.60 14.97 -47.99
CA ARG A 108 48.66 16.08 -48.97
C ARG A 108 49.86 15.97 -49.90
N GLU A 109 50.96 15.47 -49.39
CA GLU A 109 52.17 15.35 -50.18
C GLU A 109 52.22 14.04 -50.98
N GLU A 110 51.73 12.93 -50.45
CA GLU A 110 51.73 11.64 -51.12
C GLU A 110 50.80 11.62 -52.35
N GLN A 111 49.59 12.18 -52.26
CA GLN A 111 48.67 12.26 -53.39
C GLN A 111 49.25 13.18 -54.50
N LEU A 112 49.87 14.29 -54.12
CA LEU A 112 50.55 15.17 -55.05
C LEU A 112 51.82 14.56 -55.61
N LYS A 113 52.62 13.84 -54.80
CA LYS A 113 53.82 13.10 -55.29
C LYS A 113 53.43 11.95 -56.21
N LEU A 114 52.34 11.24 -55.97
CA LEU A 114 51.80 10.19 -56.78
C LEU A 114 51.29 10.78 -58.15
N LEU A 115 50.73 11.97 -58.10
CA LEU A 115 50.24 12.67 -59.29
C LEU A 115 51.36 13.23 -60.13
N LEU A 116 52.49 13.62 -59.54
CA LEU A 116 53.67 14.19 -60.15
C LEU A 116 54.71 13.12 -60.60
N ASN A 117 54.71 11.94 -59.96
CA ASN A 117 55.67 10.87 -60.24
C ASN A 117 55.02 9.79 -61.12
N GLN A 118 54.63 10.13 -62.37
CA GLN A 118 53.94 9.27 -63.32
C GLN A 118 54.89 8.28 -64.00
N GLU A 119 55.66 7.48 -63.29
CA GLU A 119 56.47 6.40 -63.90
C GLU A 119 55.64 5.15 -64.27
N ASP A 120 54.46 4.90 -63.63
CA ASP A 120 53.60 3.76 -63.98
C ASP A 120 52.10 4.10 -63.80
N PRO A 121 51.33 4.35 -64.89
CA PRO A 121 49.90 4.67 -64.83
C PRO A 121 49.04 3.54 -64.18
N SER A 122 49.46 2.29 -64.23
CA SER A 122 48.72 1.14 -63.69
C SER A 122 48.81 1.07 -62.20
N ASN A 123 49.91 1.54 -61.61
CA ASN A 123 50.03 1.65 -60.12
C ASN A 123 49.20 2.80 -59.56
N PHE A 124 49.08 3.92 -60.34
CA PHE A 124 48.21 5.04 -59.87
C PHE A 124 46.77 4.65 -59.74
N GLY A 125 46.21 3.94 -60.74
CA GLY A 125 44.80 3.46 -60.63
C GLY A 125 44.54 2.52 -59.46
N ARG A 126 45.46 1.61 -59.15
CA ARG A 126 45.38 0.70 -57.97
C ARG A 126 45.46 1.51 -56.73
N MET A 127 46.37 2.42 -56.57
CA MET A 127 46.58 3.25 -55.40
C MET A 127 45.33 4.12 -55.09
N LEU A 128 44.73 4.74 -56.13
CA LEU A 128 43.51 5.52 -55.99
C LEU A 128 42.32 4.64 -55.56
N ALA A 129 42.22 3.42 -56.10
CA ALA A 129 41.22 2.45 -55.68
C ALA A 129 41.37 2.06 -54.18
N TYR A 130 42.62 1.83 -53.73
CA TYR A 130 42.90 1.56 -52.30
C TYR A 130 42.53 2.73 -51.40
N TYR A 131 42.91 3.97 -51.75
CA TYR A 131 42.50 5.15 -50.97
C TYR A 131 40.97 5.33 -50.93
N GLY A 132 40.29 5.08 -52.05
CA GLY A 132 38.83 5.07 -52.09
C GLY A 132 38.19 3.99 -51.20
N TYR A 133 38.81 2.80 -51.17
CA TYR A 133 38.38 1.72 -50.30
C TYR A 133 38.57 2.06 -48.81
N PHE A 134 39.76 2.56 -48.42
CA PHE A 134 40.03 3.00 -47.06
C PHE A 134 39.11 4.15 -46.60
N GLY A 135 38.87 5.12 -47.50
CA GLY A 135 37.96 6.23 -47.20
C GLY A 135 36.51 5.75 -46.92
N ARG A 136 36.00 4.80 -47.73
CA ARG A 136 34.70 4.19 -47.51
C ARG A 136 34.65 3.39 -46.19
N ALA A 137 35.64 2.53 -45.96
CA ALA A 137 35.72 1.73 -44.73
C ALA A 137 35.75 2.61 -43.48
N ARG A 138 36.46 3.75 -43.48
CA ARG A 138 36.45 4.72 -42.38
C ARG A 138 35.08 5.38 -42.19
N ALA A 139 34.43 5.79 -43.28
CA ALA A 139 33.11 6.40 -43.23
C ALA A 139 32.07 5.41 -42.65
N ASP A 140 32.14 4.13 -43.04
CA ASP A 140 31.27 3.08 -42.52
C ASP A 140 31.53 2.83 -41.05
N ARG A 141 32.78 2.82 -40.57
CA ARG A 141 33.17 2.69 -39.19
C ARG A 141 32.63 3.85 -38.33
N ILE A 142 32.77 5.09 -38.81
CA ILE A 142 32.24 6.28 -38.12
C ILE A 142 30.71 6.19 -37.97
N ARG A 143 30.01 5.79 -39.05
CA ARG A 143 28.55 5.57 -38.98
C ARG A 143 28.19 4.49 -37.98
N GLY A 144 28.87 3.34 -38.00
CA GLY A 144 28.66 2.28 -37.04
C GLY A 144 28.82 2.72 -35.57
N ILE A 145 29.85 3.56 -35.29
CA ILE A 145 30.06 4.15 -33.97
C ILE A 145 28.91 5.08 -33.58
N GLN A 146 28.43 5.92 -34.50
CA GLN A 146 27.30 6.82 -34.25
C GLN A 146 26.00 6.02 -33.94
N ASP A 147 25.68 5.02 -34.75
CA ASP A 147 24.51 4.15 -34.55
C ASP A 147 24.56 3.42 -33.20
N GLN A 148 25.75 2.95 -32.78
CA GLN A 148 25.92 2.30 -31.46
C GLN A 148 25.71 3.29 -30.31
N LEU A 149 26.20 4.54 -30.44
CA LEU A 149 25.99 5.56 -29.41
C LEU A 149 24.51 5.95 -29.28
N GLU A 150 23.80 6.10 -30.40
CA GLU A 150 22.36 6.36 -30.39
C GLU A 150 21.59 5.19 -29.74
N HIS A 151 21.94 3.96 -30.09
CA HIS A 151 21.34 2.78 -29.50
C HIS A 151 21.56 2.70 -27.95
N LEU A 152 22.79 2.98 -27.51
CA LEU A 152 23.11 3.01 -26.09
C LEU A 152 22.34 4.12 -25.36
N ALA A 153 22.14 5.29 -25.96
CA ALA A 153 21.33 6.36 -25.40
C ALA A 153 19.87 5.94 -25.21
N LEU A 154 19.27 5.30 -26.22
CA LEU A 154 17.90 4.77 -26.16
C LEU A 154 17.73 3.67 -25.09
N VAL A 155 18.70 2.77 -24.97
CA VAL A 155 18.69 1.73 -23.93
C VAL A 155 18.73 2.36 -22.55
N ARG A 156 19.60 3.35 -22.33
CA ARG A 156 19.72 4.07 -21.07
C ARG A 156 18.42 4.79 -20.70
N GLU A 157 17.79 5.44 -21.64
CA GLU A 157 16.51 6.12 -21.44
C GLU A 157 15.41 5.14 -20.99
N LYS A 158 15.29 3.99 -21.67
CA LYS A 158 14.35 2.92 -21.30
C LYS A 158 14.60 2.39 -19.88
N ILE A 159 15.86 2.19 -19.51
CA ILE A 159 16.24 1.73 -18.17
C ILE A 159 15.79 2.74 -17.10
N VAL A 160 16.07 4.03 -17.32
CA VAL A 160 15.67 5.09 -16.38
C VAL A 160 14.13 5.16 -16.25
N ALA A 161 13.42 5.10 -17.38
CA ALA A 161 11.96 5.12 -17.39
C ALA A 161 11.36 3.93 -16.62
N GLU A 162 11.87 2.72 -16.83
CA GLU A 162 11.39 1.52 -16.12
C GLU A 162 11.68 1.59 -14.63
N LYS A 163 12.86 2.06 -14.23
CA LYS A 163 13.21 2.27 -12.82
C LYS A 163 12.28 3.27 -12.14
N THR A 164 12.04 4.42 -12.76
CA THR A 164 11.13 5.44 -12.24
C THR A 164 9.71 4.91 -12.11
N ARG A 165 9.25 4.13 -13.09
CA ARG A 165 7.93 3.48 -13.05
C ARG A 165 7.80 2.53 -11.87
N LEU A 166 8.78 1.67 -11.63
CA LEU A 166 8.75 0.73 -10.50
C LEU A 166 8.81 1.44 -9.16
N GLU A 167 9.63 2.46 -9.01
CA GLU A 167 9.70 3.29 -7.80
C GLU A 167 8.35 3.95 -7.50
N THR A 168 7.70 4.52 -8.53
CA THR A 168 6.36 5.13 -8.40
C THR A 168 5.32 4.09 -7.97
N LEU A 169 5.34 2.90 -8.56
CA LEU A 169 4.42 1.82 -8.23
C LEU A 169 4.61 1.34 -6.79
N GLU A 170 5.84 1.18 -6.34
CA GLU A 170 6.18 0.79 -4.97
C GLU A 170 5.67 1.84 -3.96
N GLN A 171 5.94 3.13 -4.21
CA GLN A 171 5.46 4.21 -3.36
C GLN A 171 3.92 4.23 -3.25
N GLN A 172 3.23 4.09 -4.38
CA GLN A 172 1.76 4.04 -4.40
C GLN A 172 1.23 2.85 -3.59
N ARG A 173 1.87 1.69 -3.68
CA ARG A 173 1.48 0.49 -2.92
C ARG A 173 1.79 0.60 -1.45
N GLU A 174 2.93 1.18 -1.07
CA GLU A 174 3.26 1.47 0.33
C GLU A 174 2.24 2.42 0.95
N GLN A 175 1.88 3.49 0.25
CA GLN A 175 0.84 4.41 0.70
C GLN A 175 -0.49 3.68 0.91
N ARG A 176 -0.90 2.85 -0.05
CA ARG A 176 -2.13 2.06 0.07
C ARG A 176 -2.12 1.11 1.26
N VAL A 177 -1.01 0.45 1.55
CA VAL A 177 -0.86 -0.40 2.75
C VAL A 177 -0.99 0.44 4.02
N ALA A 178 -0.38 1.62 4.07
CA ALA A 178 -0.46 2.53 5.21
C ALA A 178 -1.91 3.00 5.44
N ASP A 179 -2.62 3.41 4.40
CA ASP A 179 -4.02 3.86 4.46
C ASP A 179 -4.96 2.75 4.93
N LEU A 180 -4.80 1.54 4.38
CA LEU A 180 -5.57 0.37 4.80
C LEU A 180 -5.31 0.00 6.26
N LYS A 181 -4.06 0.08 6.71
CA LYS A 181 -3.68 -0.17 8.09
C LYS A 181 -4.29 0.86 9.05
N ALA A 182 -4.24 2.14 8.70
CA ALA A 182 -4.88 3.21 9.47
C ALA A 182 -6.39 2.99 9.58
N SER A 183 -7.06 2.62 8.48
CA SER A 183 -8.47 2.28 8.45
C SER A 183 -8.80 1.05 9.32
N GLN A 184 -7.97 0.03 9.30
CA GLN A 184 -8.09 -1.16 10.16
C GLN A 184 -8.01 -0.78 11.64
N GLU A 185 -7.01 0.00 12.03
CA GLU A 185 -6.83 0.45 13.41
C GLU A 185 -8.02 1.29 13.90
N GLN A 186 -8.52 2.20 13.07
CA GLN A 186 -9.69 3.01 13.40
C GLN A 186 -10.94 2.14 13.66
N ARG A 187 -11.19 1.16 12.79
CA ARG A 187 -12.31 0.22 12.96
C ARG A 187 -12.15 -0.68 14.17
N ALA A 188 -10.93 -1.15 14.45
CA ALA A 188 -10.65 -1.94 15.65
C ALA A 188 -10.94 -1.16 16.94
N ARG A 189 -10.54 0.13 16.99
CA ARG A 189 -10.86 1.03 18.10
C ARG A 189 -12.38 1.23 18.26
N ALA A 190 -13.09 1.42 17.14
CA ALA A 190 -14.55 1.57 17.17
C ALA A 190 -15.25 0.29 17.69
N VAL A 191 -14.83 -0.89 17.26
CA VAL A 191 -15.33 -2.18 17.78
C VAL A 191 -15.04 -2.31 19.28
N GLY A 192 -13.83 -1.97 19.72
CA GLY A 192 -13.47 -1.98 21.14
C GLY A 192 -14.36 -1.06 21.98
N ALA A 193 -14.61 0.17 21.53
CA ALA A 193 -15.48 1.13 22.21
C ALA A 193 -16.93 0.62 22.32
N ILE A 194 -17.48 0.07 21.24
CA ILE A 194 -18.84 -0.50 21.26
C ILE A 194 -18.92 -1.71 22.16
N ASN A 195 -17.94 -2.60 22.17
CA ASN A 195 -17.91 -3.74 23.09
C ASN A 195 -17.93 -3.29 24.56
N GLN A 196 -17.20 -2.24 24.89
CA GLN A 196 -17.23 -1.67 26.24
C GLN A 196 -18.60 -1.10 26.58
N GLN A 197 -19.27 -0.41 25.66
CA GLN A 197 -20.64 0.09 25.85
C GLN A 197 -21.65 -1.05 26.08
N ILE A 198 -21.58 -2.11 25.26
CA ILE A 198 -22.42 -3.31 25.40
C ILE A 198 -22.22 -3.93 26.77
N LYS A 199 -20.97 -4.07 27.24
CA LYS A 199 -20.65 -4.63 28.58
C LYS A 199 -21.25 -3.77 29.67
N THR A 200 -21.10 -2.45 29.63
CA THR A 200 -21.63 -1.53 30.64
C THR A 200 -23.15 -1.56 30.67
N ARG A 201 -23.82 -1.44 29.52
CA ARG A 201 -25.28 -1.47 29.39
C ARG A 201 -25.86 -2.86 29.76
N GLY A 202 -25.16 -3.93 29.41
CA GLY A 202 -25.50 -5.28 29.78
C GLY A 202 -25.46 -5.47 31.32
N GLY A 203 -24.51 -4.84 32.00
CA GLY A 203 -24.44 -4.78 33.45
C GLY A 203 -25.64 -4.01 34.06
N GLU A 204 -25.94 -2.82 33.51
CA GLU A 204 -27.13 -2.04 33.93
C GLU A 204 -28.42 -2.83 33.72
N LEU A 205 -28.58 -3.51 32.58
CA LEU A 205 -29.74 -4.32 32.27
C LEU A 205 -29.94 -5.44 33.33
N LYS A 206 -28.88 -6.16 33.70
CA LYS A 206 -28.92 -7.19 34.74
C LYS A 206 -29.34 -6.62 36.11
N GLN A 207 -28.79 -5.45 36.44
CA GLN A 207 -29.12 -4.78 37.69
C GLN A 207 -30.61 -4.35 37.73
N LEU A 208 -31.13 -3.75 36.67
CA LEU A 208 -32.53 -3.35 36.54
C LEU A 208 -33.48 -4.56 36.62
N GLN A 209 -33.13 -5.67 35.98
CA GLN A 209 -33.88 -6.92 36.04
C GLN A 209 -33.91 -7.52 37.45
N SER A 210 -32.77 -7.45 38.19
CA SER A 210 -32.71 -7.87 39.56
C SER A 210 -33.60 -7.01 40.47
N GLN A 211 -33.56 -5.68 40.29
CA GLN A 211 -34.43 -4.74 41.02
C GLN A 211 -35.89 -5.01 40.71
N ALA A 212 -36.27 -5.22 39.44
CA ALA A 212 -37.65 -5.54 39.05
C ALA A 212 -38.17 -6.81 39.76
N LYS A 213 -37.35 -7.87 39.75
CA LYS A 213 -37.70 -9.12 40.49
C LYS A 213 -37.89 -8.91 41.99
N THR A 214 -37.09 -8.06 42.61
CA THR A 214 -37.21 -7.72 44.03
C THR A 214 -38.50 -6.97 44.31
N VAL A 215 -38.85 -5.99 43.44
CA VAL A 215 -40.12 -5.24 43.56
C VAL A 215 -41.33 -6.14 43.35
N GLU A 216 -41.29 -7.05 42.36
CA GLU A 216 -42.33 -8.05 42.13
C GLU A 216 -42.57 -8.93 43.38
N ARG A 217 -41.49 -9.40 44.01
CA ARG A 217 -41.58 -10.18 45.24
C ARG A 217 -42.23 -9.37 46.37
N LEU A 218 -41.82 -8.12 46.56
CA LEU A 218 -42.39 -7.25 47.57
C LEU A 218 -43.88 -6.97 47.31
N ILE A 219 -44.31 -6.80 46.06
CA ILE A 219 -45.72 -6.65 45.70
C ILE A 219 -46.51 -7.91 46.12
N ALA A 220 -45.98 -9.09 45.81
CA ALA A 220 -46.64 -10.35 46.18
C ALA A 220 -46.77 -10.50 47.70
N GLU A 221 -45.71 -10.21 48.47
CA GLU A 221 -45.71 -10.26 49.93
C GLU A 221 -46.71 -9.24 50.51
N LEU A 222 -46.76 -8.02 50.02
CA LEU A 222 -47.71 -6.97 50.42
C LEU A 222 -49.16 -7.38 50.13
N ARG A 223 -49.46 -7.95 48.99
CA ARG A 223 -50.79 -8.45 48.64
C ARG A 223 -51.23 -9.57 49.60
N GLN A 224 -50.36 -10.56 49.88
CA GLN A 224 -50.61 -11.61 50.80
C GLN A 224 -50.86 -11.10 52.25
N ALA A 225 -50.06 -10.10 52.66
CA ALA A 225 -50.26 -9.51 54.02
C ALA A 225 -51.59 -8.78 54.11
N ILE A 226 -52.04 -8.07 53.08
CA ILE A 226 -53.36 -7.41 53.01
C ILE A 226 -54.49 -8.47 53.07
N GLU A 227 -54.42 -9.54 52.29
CA GLU A 227 -55.42 -10.62 52.32
C GLU A 227 -55.54 -11.27 53.70
N ARG A 228 -54.39 -11.57 54.30
CA ARG A 228 -54.38 -12.11 55.68
C ARG A 228 -54.99 -11.16 56.70
N SER A 229 -54.75 -9.88 56.61
CA SER A 229 -55.33 -8.86 57.52
C SER A 229 -56.84 -8.69 57.29
N GLN A 230 -57.32 -8.82 56.08
CA GLN A 230 -58.76 -8.79 55.76
C GLN A 230 -59.50 -10.03 56.29
N GLN A 231 -58.88 -11.22 56.19
CA GLN A 231 -59.40 -12.45 56.65
C GLN A 231 -59.40 -12.51 58.19
N ALA A 232 -58.52 -11.82 58.89
CA ALA A 232 -58.46 -11.73 60.35
C ALA A 232 -59.46 -10.70 60.94
N GLN A 233 -60.05 -9.81 60.12
CA GLN A 233 -61.05 -8.81 60.50
C GLN A 233 -62.48 -9.20 60.14
N ALA A 234 -62.67 -10.29 59.39
CA ALA A 234 -63.95 -10.88 59.03
C ALA A 234 -64.29 -12.05 60.02
#